data_f7768b6ac5c058886dba7e9c6f5614a3
#
_entry.id   f7768b6ac5c058886dba7e9c6f5614a3
#
_cell.length_a   1.000
_cell.length_b   1.000
_cell.length_c   1.000
_cell.angle_alpha   90.00
_cell.angle_beta   90.00
_cell.angle_gamma   90.00
#
_symmetry.space_group_name_H-M   'P 1'
#
loop_
_entity.id
_entity.type
_entity.pdbx_description
1 polymer ?
#
loop_
_entity_poly.entity_id
_entity_poly.type
_entity_poly.pdbx_seq_one_letter_code
_entity_poly.pdbx_strand_id
1 'polypeptide(L)'
;MRLRCSICGNWDWLARDDWSECSHCRLLVRDLNELGAVSRDIVARLESGIVDLKLDPAERWTLDPAGLRNAAWRFGFEVAPIAHVEGDARFPPDYSPARAHSTRAKTEPHKIGLGIMARAADAADIVEIANAYRHAFARIVVLLDGTADEAGGLAAQIPWIEVAHHPLAGDFAAQRNRLQDMMRTRWILQIDTDERPDAALLDALGWLVAAADRDGLRSLGLTRRNLVDGVQSASYPDIQYRLNRSDMRFAGRVHERPVVPFVESSLALVGTLDHRLDGERVRERTRIYEAMSTGAGRPEDEALLLAPFDPVAVR
;
A
#
# COMPACT_ATOMS: atom_id res chain seq x y z
N MET A 1 22.22 13.37 -7.64
CA MET A 1 21.91 11.94 -7.42
C MET A 1 20.91 11.89 -6.28
N ARG A 2 19.73 11.31 -6.45
CA ARG A 2 18.73 11.19 -5.37
C ARG A 2 18.92 9.82 -4.73
N LEU A 3 19.23 9.78 -3.43
CA LEU A 3 19.43 8.53 -2.69
C LEU A 3 18.05 7.98 -2.26
N ARG A 4 17.83 6.68 -2.49
CA ARG A 4 16.60 6.01 -2.11
C ARG A 4 16.71 5.39 -0.73
N CYS A 5 15.64 5.48 0.04
CA CYS A 5 15.52 4.84 1.35
C CYS A 5 15.70 3.32 1.23
N SER A 6 16.57 2.75 2.05
CA SER A 6 16.88 1.33 2.04
C SER A 6 15.75 0.44 2.58
N ILE A 7 14.74 1.01 3.27
CA ILE A 7 13.57 0.29 3.75
C ILE A 7 12.48 0.25 2.68
N CYS A 8 12.04 1.42 2.18
CA CYS A 8 10.85 1.52 1.33
C CYS A 8 11.14 1.93 -0.12
N GLY A 9 12.39 2.33 -0.46
CA GLY A 9 12.76 2.77 -1.81
C GLY A 9 12.38 4.21 -2.14
N ASN A 10 11.73 4.94 -1.24
CA ASN A 10 11.39 6.34 -1.43
C ASN A 10 12.64 7.22 -1.53
N TRP A 11 12.59 8.29 -2.30
CA TRP A 11 13.68 9.25 -2.50
C TRP A 11 13.43 10.63 -1.88
N ASP A 12 12.23 10.81 -1.31
CA ASP A 12 11.84 12.08 -0.70
C ASP A 12 12.24 12.08 0.77
N TRP A 13 13.16 13.01 1.10
CA TRP A 13 13.76 13.15 2.42
C TRP A 13 13.46 14.52 2.99
N LEU A 14 12.97 14.55 4.20
CA LEU A 14 12.68 15.76 4.97
C LEU A 14 13.85 16.07 5.90
N ALA A 15 14.32 17.31 5.87
CA ALA A 15 15.34 17.76 6.84
C ALA A 15 14.72 17.90 8.23
N ARG A 16 15.39 17.36 9.25
CA ARG A 16 15.02 17.39 10.66
C ARG A 16 16.27 17.63 11.51
N ASP A 17 16.62 18.88 11.75
CA ASP A 17 17.87 19.25 12.43
C ASP A 17 19.07 18.52 11.79
N ASP A 18 19.77 17.67 12.54
CA ASP A 18 20.91 16.88 12.07
C ASP A 18 20.51 15.56 11.39
N TRP A 19 19.23 15.35 11.11
CA TRP A 19 18.70 14.11 10.56
C TRP A 19 18.02 14.33 9.22
N SER A 20 18.03 13.29 8.39
CA SER A 20 17.17 13.16 7.21
C SER A 20 16.08 12.13 7.49
N GLU A 21 14.80 12.54 7.40
CA GLU A 21 13.64 11.67 7.60
C GLU A 21 13.08 11.20 6.26
N CYS A 22 12.91 9.90 6.06
CA CYS A 22 12.17 9.39 4.92
C CYS A 22 10.68 9.73 5.05
N SER A 23 10.12 10.48 4.09
CA SER A 23 8.73 10.94 4.13
C SER A 23 7.69 9.80 4.11
N HIS A 24 8.08 8.57 3.72
CA HIS A 24 7.19 7.41 3.69
C HIS A 24 7.30 6.52 4.93
N CYS A 25 8.48 5.90 5.16
CA CYS A 25 8.62 4.92 6.24
C CYS A 25 9.14 5.50 7.54
N ARG A 26 9.48 6.80 7.56
CA ARG A 26 9.93 7.57 8.73
C ARG A 26 11.29 7.14 9.28
N LEU A 27 12.09 6.44 8.49
CA LEU A 27 13.50 6.20 8.83
C LEU A 27 14.23 7.54 8.96
N LEU A 28 14.87 7.76 10.11
CA LEU A 28 15.76 8.88 10.35
C LEU A 28 17.20 8.41 10.25
N VAL A 29 18.02 9.12 9.47
CA VAL A 29 19.46 8.86 9.31
C VAL A 29 20.24 10.15 9.38
N ARG A 30 21.47 10.10 9.92
CA ARG A 30 22.36 11.26 9.94
C ARG A 30 23.07 11.46 8.61
N ASP A 31 23.51 10.38 7.97
CA ASP A 31 24.19 10.42 6.69
C ASP A 31 23.49 9.48 5.69
N LEU A 32 22.95 10.06 4.63
CA LEU A 32 22.31 9.31 3.55
C LEU A 32 23.28 8.39 2.79
N ASN A 33 24.59 8.61 2.85
CA ASN A 33 25.57 7.72 2.24
C ASN A 33 25.70 6.39 2.98
N GLU A 34 25.22 6.31 4.23
CA GLU A 34 25.28 5.11 5.07
C GLU A 34 24.04 4.20 4.95
N LEU A 35 23.06 4.52 4.10
CA LEU A 35 21.80 3.80 3.98
C LEU A 35 21.94 2.27 3.84
N GLY A 36 22.96 1.80 3.11
CA GLY A 36 23.23 0.37 2.99
C GLY A 36 23.73 -0.28 4.30
N ALA A 37 24.50 0.45 5.10
CA ALA A 37 24.94 -0.01 6.42
C ALA A 37 23.77 0.02 7.42
N VAL A 38 22.95 1.05 7.36
CA VAL A 38 21.74 1.21 8.17
C VAL A 38 20.78 0.03 7.94
N SER A 39 20.52 -0.35 6.69
CA SER A 39 19.66 -1.48 6.37
C SER A 39 20.16 -2.80 6.99
N ARG A 40 21.47 -3.07 6.90
CA ARG A 40 22.06 -4.27 7.50
C ARG A 40 21.96 -4.26 9.02
N ASP A 41 22.16 -3.11 9.65
CA ASP A 41 22.05 -2.97 11.11
C ASP A 41 20.60 -3.18 11.59
N ILE A 42 19.62 -2.63 10.87
CA ILE A 42 18.19 -2.86 11.16
C ILE A 42 17.89 -4.37 11.12
N VAL A 43 18.30 -5.06 10.07
CA VAL A 43 18.07 -6.51 9.93
C VAL A 43 18.73 -7.27 11.07
N ALA A 44 19.98 -6.97 11.40
CA ALA A 44 20.71 -7.62 12.49
C ALA A 44 20.01 -7.42 13.87
N ARG A 45 19.50 -6.22 14.14
CA ARG A 45 18.71 -5.97 15.36
C ARG A 45 17.40 -6.75 15.38
N LEU A 46 16.69 -6.82 14.24
CA LEU A 46 15.47 -7.63 14.14
C LEU A 46 15.77 -9.12 14.35
N GLU A 47 16.84 -9.63 13.78
CA GLU A 47 17.29 -11.02 13.94
C GLU A 47 17.71 -11.35 15.39
N SER A 48 18.26 -10.38 16.12
CA SER A 48 18.60 -10.56 17.54
C SER A 48 17.36 -10.72 18.44
N GLY A 49 16.18 -10.40 17.93
CA GLY A 49 14.92 -10.46 18.66
C GLY A 49 14.68 -9.28 19.62
N ILE A 50 15.63 -8.36 19.74
CA ILE A 50 15.52 -7.17 20.60
C ILE A 50 15.92 -5.94 19.79
N VAL A 51 14.98 -5.00 19.66
CA VAL A 51 15.23 -3.72 18.98
C VAL A 51 15.11 -2.59 20.01
N ASP A 52 16.23 -2.02 20.38
CA ASP A 52 16.30 -0.79 21.17
C ASP A 52 16.45 0.40 20.22
N LEU A 53 15.53 1.36 20.32
CA LEU A 53 15.46 2.54 19.45
C LEU A 53 15.68 3.84 20.23
N LYS A 54 16.49 3.81 21.26
CA LYS A 54 16.83 5.03 21.99
C LYS A 54 17.45 6.05 21.05
N LEU A 55 17.06 7.30 21.21
CA LEU A 55 17.71 8.42 20.56
C LEU A 55 19.05 8.69 21.25
N ASP A 56 20.08 7.93 20.90
CA ASP A 56 21.43 8.15 21.34
C ASP A 56 22.14 9.13 20.36
N PRO A 57 22.81 10.18 20.81
CA PRO A 57 23.64 11.01 19.95
C PRO A 57 24.69 10.24 19.14
N ALA A 58 25.11 9.06 19.61
CA ALA A 58 26.04 8.17 18.91
C ALA A 58 25.34 7.31 17.85
N GLU A 59 24.03 7.19 17.85
CA GLU A 59 23.29 6.39 16.86
C GLU A 59 23.29 7.09 15.49
N ARG A 60 23.45 6.28 14.43
CA ARG A 60 23.47 6.74 13.05
C ARG A 60 22.09 6.79 12.41
N TRP A 61 21.15 6.05 12.98
CA TRP A 61 19.76 5.97 12.53
C TRP A 61 18.81 5.69 13.69
N THR A 62 17.54 6.01 13.49
CA THR A 62 16.46 5.62 14.40
C THR A 62 15.13 5.49 13.65
N LEU A 63 14.14 4.89 14.29
CA LEU A 63 12.78 4.73 13.79
C LEU A 63 11.80 5.05 14.92
N ASP A 64 10.71 5.72 14.59
CA ASP A 64 9.58 5.77 15.50
C ASP A 64 8.84 4.40 15.51
N PRO A 65 7.84 4.21 16.39
CA PRO A 65 7.10 2.95 16.48
C PRO A 65 6.47 2.51 15.14
N ALA A 66 5.90 3.43 14.37
CA ALA A 66 5.30 3.12 13.08
C ALA A 66 6.38 2.72 12.06
N GLY A 67 7.50 3.45 12.04
CA GLY A 67 8.66 3.16 11.20
C GLY A 67 9.29 1.81 11.53
N LEU A 68 9.39 1.45 12.82
CA LEU A 68 9.89 0.13 13.23
C LEU A 68 8.98 -0.99 12.73
N ARG A 69 7.67 -0.84 12.85
CA ARG A 69 6.71 -1.81 12.30
C ARG A 69 6.85 -1.96 10.79
N ASN A 70 6.93 -0.84 10.07
CA ASN A 70 7.10 -0.83 8.62
C ASN A 70 8.41 -1.56 8.21
N ALA A 71 9.52 -1.27 8.91
CA ALA A 71 10.80 -1.92 8.67
C ALA A 71 10.76 -3.42 9.02
N ALA A 72 10.19 -3.78 10.17
CA ALA A 72 10.05 -5.17 10.58
C ALA A 72 9.27 -5.98 9.53
N TRP A 73 8.10 -5.50 9.12
CA TRP A 73 7.30 -6.15 8.09
C TRP A 73 8.04 -6.27 6.76
N ARG A 74 8.78 -5.24 6.36
CA ARG A 74 9.61 -5.27 5.14
C ARG A 74 10.60 -6.43 5.13
N PHE A 75 11.19 -6.73 6.28
CA PHE A 75 12.21 -7.77 6.42
C PHE A 75 11.66 -9.12 6.94
N GLY A 76 10.34 -9.29 7.00
CA GLY A 76 9.70 -10.55 7.40
C GLY A 76 9.70 -10.78 8.91
N PHE A 77 9.63 -9.72 9.69
CA PHE A 77 9.49 -9.76 11.14
C PHE A 77 8.20 -9.08 11.58
N GLU A 78 7.67 -9.51 12.71
CA GLU A 78 6.68 -8.80 13.49
C GLU A 78 7.34 -8.24 14.74
N VAL A 79 6.92 -7.06 15.15
CA VAL A 79 7.32 -6.47 16.43
C VAL A 79 6.15 -6.51 17.40
N ALA A 80 6.44 -6.63 18.69
CA ALA A 80 5.40 -6.55 19.72
C ALA A 80 4.65 -5.22 19.60
N PRO A 81 3.33 -5.18 19.90
CA PRO A 81 2.57 -3.95 19.85
C PRO A 81 3.28 -2.86 20.66
N ILE A 82 3.46 -1.71 20.02
CA ILE A 82 4.10 -0.58 20.63
C ILE A 82 2.99 0.35 21.11
N ALA A 83 2.92 0.60 22.41
CA ALA A 83 1.95 1.52 22.98
C ALA A 83 2.11 2.90 22.33
N HIS A 84 1.00 3.51 21.95
CA HIS A 84 1.00 4.88 21.48
C HIS A 84 1.42 5.82 22.60
N VAL A 85 2.43 6.62 22.32
CA VAL A 85 2.79 7.76 23.19
C VAL A 85 2.09 8.98 22.58
N GLU A 86 1.23 9.63 23.38
CA GLU A 86 0.67 10.94 23.01
C GLU A 86 1.80 11.97 22.98
N GLY A 87 1.91 12.72 21.88
CA GLY A 87 2.94 13.73 21.70
C GLY A 87 3.64 13.63 20.35
N ASP A 88 4.79 14.27 20.19
CA ASP A 88 5.64 14.12 19.02
C ASP A 88 6.28 12.72 19.04
N ALA A 89 5.54 11.74 18.51
CA ALA A 89 5.87 10.32 18.52
C ALA A 89 7.18 9.98 17.79
N ARG A 90 7.85 10.98 17.21
CA ARG A 90 9.13 10.81 16.52
C ARG A 90 10.25 10.45 17.48
N PHE A 91 10.17 10.91 18.73
CA PHE A 91 11.23 10.75 19.74
C PHE A 91 10.63 10.48 21.11
N PRO A 92 10.08 9.28 21.37
CA PRO A 92 9.58 8.96 22.68
C PRO A 92 10.74 8.94 23.71
N PRO A 93 10.63 9.66 24.83
CA PRO A 93 11.72 9.77 25.82
C PRO A 93 12.03 8.44 26.53
N ASP A 94 11.05 7.52 26.63
CA ASP A 94 11.19 6.24 27.32
C ASP A 94 10.72 5.09 26.42
N TYR A 95 11.57 4.70 25.49
CA TYR A 95 11.29 3.58 24.61
C TYR A 95 11.70 2.26 25.26
N SER A 96 10.71 1.45 25.66
CA SER A 96 11.01 0.07 26.04
C SER A 96 11.45 -0.73 24.81
N PRO A 97 12.51 -1.57 24.91
CA PRO A 97 12.93 -2.40 23.79
C PRO A 97 11.77 -3.18 23.20
N ALA A 98 11.57 -3.08 21.88
CA ALA A 98 10.59 -3.87 21.17
C ALA A 98 11.13 -5.29 20.95
N ARG A 99 10.26 -6.32 21.06
CA ARG A 99 10.60 -7.69 20.73
C ARG A 99 10.20 -7.98 19.29
N ALA A 100 11.14 -8.48 18.51
CA ALA A 100 10.91 -8.90 17.13
C ALA A 100 10.77 -10.42 17.03
N HIS A 101 9.85 -10.90 16.17
CA HIS A 101 9.65 -12.31 15.85
C HIS A 101 9.55 -12.47 14.34
N SER A 102 10.03 -13.61 13.82
CA SER A 102 9.87 -13.93 12.41
C SER A 102 8.39 -14.15 12.05
N THR A 103 7.93 -13.60 10.92
CA THR A 103 6.57 -13.79 10.38
C THR A 103 6.36 -15.17 9.74
N ARG A 104 7.38 -16.02 9.69
CA ARG A 104 7.33 -17.36 9.07
C ARG A 104 6.40 -18.35 9.76
N ALA A 105 5.80 -17.99 10.90
CA ALA A 105 4.72 -18.79 11.49
C ALA A 105 3.51 -18.75 10.55
N LYS A 106 3.06 -19.94 10.09
CA LYS A 106 1.84 -20.04 9.27
C LYS A 106 0.66 -19.53 10.09
N THR A 107 0.15 -18.39 9.70
CA THR A 107 -1.15 -17.90 10.19
C THR A 107 -2.26 -18.60 9.42
N GLU A 108 -3.36 -18.91 10.12
CA GLU A 108 -4.59 -19.40 9.47
C GLU A 108 -5.01 -18.43 8.35
N PRO A 109 -5.45 -18.95 7.19
CA PRO A 109 -5.86 -18.11 6.08
C PRO A 109 -7.05 -17.23 6.51
N HIS A 110 -6.80 -15.96 6.66
CA HIS A 110 -7.86 -14.99 6.96
C HIS A 110 -8.80 -14.85 5.77
N LYS A 111 -10.10 -14.72 6.08
CA LYS A 111 -11.13 -14.50 5.06
C LYS A 111 -11.10 -13.05 4.58
N ILE A 112 -10.24 -12.78 3.60
CA ILE A 112 -10.10 -11.47 2.95
C ILE A 112 -10.97 -11.49 1.70
N GLY A 113 -11.71 -10.41 1.45
CA GLY A 113 -12.45 -10.22 0.21
C GLY A 113 -11.61 -9.47 -0.83
N LEU A 114 -11.81 -9.78 -2.10
CA LEU A 114 -11.29 -9.01 -3.22
C LEU A 114 -12.42 -8.15 -3.80
N GLY A 115 -12.25 -6.84 -3.78
CA GLY A 115 -13.14 -5.88 -4.40
C GLY A 115 -12.51 -5.31 -5.67
N ILE A 116 -13.23 -5.33 -6.78
CA ILE A 116 -12.74 -4.84 -8.07
C ILE A 116 -13.65 -3.70 -8.53
N MET A 117 -13.06 -2.52 -8.76
CA MET A 117 -13.73 -1.43 -9.47
C MET A 117 -13.40 -1.55 -10.96
N ALA A 118 -14.42 -1.50 -11.81
CA ALA A 118 -14.26 -1.80 -13.22
C ALA A 118 -15.24 -1.00 -14.10
N ARG A 119 -14.89 -0.82 -15.36
CA ARG A 119 -15.81 -0.36 -16.40
C ARG A 119 -16.31 -1.56 -17.21
N ALA A 120 -17.42 -1.41 -17.90
CA ALA A 120 -17.94 -2.46 -18.79
C ALA A 120 -16.93 -2.89 -19.87
N ALA A 121 -16.11 -1.94 -20.36
CA ALA A 121 -15.06 -2.22 -21.33
C ALA A 121 -13.94 -3.13 -20.80
N ASP A 122 -13.78 -3.26 -19.50
CA ASP A 122 -12.71 -4.03 -18.85
C ASP A 122 -13.13 -5.51 -18.60
N ALA A 123 -14.21 -6.01 -19.22
CA ALA A 123 -14.76 -7.34 -18.96
C ALA A 123 -13.75 -8.49 -19.10
N ALA A 124 -12.84 -8.43 -20.08
CA ALA A 124 -11.81 -9.46 -20.27
C ALA A 124 -10.82 -9.49 -19.09
N ASP A 125 -10.39 -8.32 -18.60
CA ASP A 125 -9.49 -8.21 -17.44
C ASP A 125 -10.17 -8.73 -16.17
N ILE A 126 -11.46 -8.45 -15.98
CA ILE A 126 -12.24 -8.96 -14.84
C ILE A 126 -12.27 -10.49 -14.85
N VAL A 127 -12.52 -11.11 -16.02
CA VAL A 127 -12.52 -12.58 -16.16
C VAL A 127 -11.14 -13.15 -15.83
N GLU A 128 -10.06 -12.52 -16.32
CA GLU A 128 -8.68 -12.93 -16.01
C GLU A 128 -8.42 -12.86 -14.49
N ILE A 129 -8.72 -11.73 -13.86
CA ILE A 129 -8.53 -11.50 -12.42
C ILE A 129 -9.32 -12.52 -11.59
N ALA A 130 -10.61 -12.68 -11.90
CA ALA A 130 -11.47 -13.58 -11.17
C ALA A 130 -10.96 -15.03 -11.21
N ASN A 131 -10.52 -15.49 -12.39
CA ASN A 131 -9.94 -16.83 -12.55
C ASN A 131 -8.61 -16.98 -11.81
N ALA A 132 -7.71 -16.00 -11.93
CA ALA A 132 -6.40 -16.03 -11.29
C ALA A 132 -6.48 -16.08 -9.76
N TYR A 133 -7.45 -15.36 -9.17
CA TYR A 133 -7.56 -15.21 -7.73
C TYR A 133 -8.72 -15.99 -7.10
N ARG A 134 -9.39 -16.88 -7.84
CA ARG A 134 -10.56 -17.66 -7.39
C ARG A 134 -10.38 -18.32 -6.04
N HIS A 135 -9.19 -18.82 -5.73
CA HIS A 135 -8.89 -19.58 -4.51
C HIS A 135 -8.06 -18.78 -3.48
N ALA A 136 -7.63 -17.57 -3.83
CA ALA A 136 -6.83 -16.72 -2.95
C ALA A 136 -7.68 -15.87 -2.00
N PHE A 137 -8.96 -15.64 -2.35
CA PHE A 137 -9.86 -14.79 -1.58
C PHE A 137 -11.14 -15.54 -1.20
N ALA A 138 -11.68 -15.19 -0.03
CA ALA A 138 -12.95 -15.76 0.46
C ALA A 138 -14.16 -15.35 -0.36
N ARG A 139 -14.09 -14.21 -1.05
CA ARG A 139 -15.13 -13.62 -1.88
C ARG A 139 -14.53 -12.66 -2.88
N ILE A 140 -15.07 -12.63 -4.08
CA ILE A 140 -14.74 -11.65 -5.12
C ILE A 140 -16.03 -10.89 -5.46
N VAL A 141 -15.95 -9.56 -5.40
CA VAL A 141 -17.06 -8.65 -5.72
C VAL A 141 -16.57 -7.64 -6.76
N VAL A 142 -17.33 -7.48 -7.83
CA VAL A 142 -17.07 -6.48 -8.88
C VAL A 142 -18.15 -5.41 -8.80
N LEU A 143 -17.73 -4.16 -8.75
CA LEU A 143 -18.59 -3.00 -8.91
C LEU A 143 -18.31 -2.36 -10.27
N LEU A 144 -19.27 -2.52 -11.19
CA LEU A 144 -19.16 -2.09 -12.57
C LEU A 144 -19.66 -0.64 -12.74
N ASP A 145 -18.84 0.23 -13.26
CA ASP A 145 -19.28 1.50 -13.84
C ASP A 145 -19.93 1.20 -15.19
N GLY A 146 -21.24 0.93 -15.17
CA GLY A 146 -21.98 0.46 -16.33
C GLY A 146 -23.46 0.27 -16.01
N THR A 147 -24.14 -0.50 -16.85
CA THR A 147 -25.58 -0.79 -16.78
C THR A 147 -25.88 -2.12 -16.09
N ALA A 148 -27.15 -2.32 -15.74
CA ALA A 148 -27.63 -3.59 -15.19
C ALA A 148 -27.44 -4.77 -16.16
N ASP A 149 -27.65 -4.53 -17.47
CA ASP A 149 -27.51 -5.56 -18.49
C ASP A 149 -26.06 -6.00 -18.67
N GLU A 150 -25.11 -5.05 -18.66
CA GLU A 150 -23.67 -5.34 -18.69
C GLU A 150 -23.21 -6.14 -17.49
N ALA A 151 -23.68 -5.75 -16.29
CA ALA A 151 -23.40 -6.48 -15.05
C ALA A 151 -24.00 -7.90 -15.07
N GLY A 152 -25.23 -8.05 -15.57
CA GLY A 152 -25.89 -9.35 -15.75
C GLY A 152 -25.15 -10.24 -16.75
N GLY A 153 -24.69 -9.69 -17.86
CA GLY A 153 -23.87 -10.40 -18.84
C GLY A 153 -22.54 -10.89 -18.28
N LEU A 154 -21.87 -10.07 -17.48
CA LEU A 154 -20.63 -10.46 -16.81
C LEU A 154 -20.85 -11.52 -15.74
N ALA A 155 -21.90 -11.38 -14.91
CA ALA A 155 -22.27 -12.36 -13.89
C ALA A 155 -22.59 -13.74 -14.49
N ALA A 156 -23.20 -13.79 -15.66
CA ALA A 156 -23.47 -15.04 -16.38
C ALA A 156 -22.19 -15.74 -16.86
N GLN A 157 -21.12 -14.98 -17.19
CA GLN A 157 -19.83 -15.54 -17.59
C GLN A 157 -19.02 -16.06 -16.40
N ILE A 158 -19.17 -15.45 -15.21
CA ILE A 158 -18.39 -15.76 -14.02
C ILE A 158 -19.33 -15.98 -12.82
N PRO A 159 -20.08 -17.10 -12.77
CA PRO A 159 -21.16 -17.29 -11.79
C PRO A 159 -20.71 -17.43 -10.32
N TRP A 160 -19.40 -17.53 -10.05
CA TRP A 160 -18.85 -17.65 -8.69
C TRP A 160 -18.41 -16.31 -8.07
N ILE A 161 -18.58 -15.19 -8.78
CA ILE A 161 -18.34 -13.85 -8.25
C ILE A 161 -19.67 -13.11 -8.11
N GLU A 162 -19.67 -12.08 -7.28
CA GLU A 162 -20.79 -11.13 -7.22
C GLU A 162 -20.49 -9.93 -8.10
N VAL A 163 -21.41 -9.60 -9.00
CA VAL A 163 -21.31 -8.42 -9.87
C VAL A 163 -22.47 -7.50 -9.58
N ALA A 164 -22.18 -6.25 -9.28
CA ALA A 164 -23.16 -5.17 -9.22
C ALA A 164 -22.76 -4.03 -10.13
N HIS A 165 -23.69 -3.13 -10.40
CA HIS A 165 -23.42 -1.93 -11.17
C HIS A 165 -23.74 -0.67 -10.37
N HIS A 166 -22.98 0.38 -10.61
CA HIS A 166 -23.23 1.72 -10.10
C HIS A 166 -22.43 2.72 -10.94
N PRO A 167 -23.07 3.76 -11.49
CA PRO A 167 -22.35 4.78 -12.24
C PRO A 167 -21.30 5.49 -11.37
N LEU A 168 -20.09 5.65 -11.91
CA LEU A 168 -19.00 6.35 -11.21
C LEU A 168 -19.36 7.82 -10.89
N ALA A 169 -20.09 8.49 -11.79
CA ALA A 169 -20.52 9.86 -11.66
C ALA A 169 -19.39 10.84 -11.26
N GLY A 170 -18.14 10.50 -11.60
CA GLY A 170 -16.96 11.32 -11.28
C GLY A 170 -16.58 11.32 -9.81
N ASP A 171 -16.93 10.31 -9.03
CA ASP A 171 -16.61 10.19 -7.60
C ASP A 171 -16.08 8.78 -7.25
N PHE A 172 -14.75 8.66 -7.24
CA PHE A 172 -14.08 7.40 -6.91
C PHE A 172 -14.27 6.99 -5.45
N ALA A 173 -14.34 7.95 -4.51
CA ALA A 173 -14.57 7.61 -3.10
C ALA A 173 -15.97 7.03 -2.89
N ALA A 174 -17.00 7.57 -3.53
CA ALA A 174 -18.35 7.01 -3.50
C ALA A 174 -18.38 5.58 -4.03
N GLN A 175 -17.65 5.32 -5.13
CA GLN A 175 -17.57 3.99 -5.74
C GLN A 175 -16.87 2.98 -4.79
N ARG A 176 -15.71 3.38 -4.16
CA ARG A 176 -15.04 2.53 -3.17
C ARG A 176 -15.92 2.28 -1.94
N ASN A 177 -16.62 3.28 -1.46
CA ASN A 177 -17.54 3.13 -0.32
C ASN A 177 -18.69 2.17 -0.64
N ARG A 178 -19.22 2.24 -1.87
CA ARG A 178 -20.23 1.30 -2.33
C ARG A 178 -19.72 -0.13 -2.34
N LEU A 179 -18.50 -0.32 -2.84
CA LEU A 179 -17.84 -1.62 -2.84
C LEU A 179 -17.60 -2.14 -1.41
N GLN A 180 -17.21 -1.25 -0.47
CA GLN A 180 -17.09 -1.59 0.96
C GLN A 180 -18.42 -2.12 1.53
N ASP A 181 -19.55 -1.48 1.21
CA ASP A 181 -20.87 -1.87 1.72
C ASP A 181 -21.34 -3.24 1.21
N MET A 182 -20.87 -3.66 0.05
CA MET A 182 -21.20 -4.97 -0.54
C MET A 182 -20.36 -6.10 0.07
N MET A 183 -19.20 -5.78 0.64
CA MET A 183 -18.30 -6.80 1.18
C MET A 183 -18.77 -7.30 2.54
N ARG A 184 -18.70 -8.63 2.74
CA ARG A 184 -19.08 -9.31 3.99
C ARG A 184 -17.88 -9.92 4.72
N THR A 185 -16.69 -9.55 4.30
CA THR A 185 -15.42 -9.95 4.93
C THR A 185 -14.92 -8.82 5.81
N ARG A 186 -14.15 -9.14 6.84
CA ARG A 186 -13.59 -8.13 7.75
C ARG A 186 -12.55 -7.24 7.08
N TRP A 187 -11.72 -7.82 6.22
CA TRP A 187 -10.71 -7.14 5.43
C TRP A 187 -11.01 -7.26 3.94
N ILE A 188 -10.66 -6.22 3.20
CA ILE A 188 -10.89 -6.11 1.77
C ILE A 188 -9.62 -5.61 1.12
N LEU A 189 -9.14 -6.33 0.13
CA LEU A 189 -8.23 -5.81 -0.86
C LEU A 189 -9.06 -5.21 -2.01
N GLN A 190 -8.97 -3.90 -2.23
CA GLN A 190 -9.62 -3.25 -3.38
C GLN A 190 -8.59 -2.99 -4.46
N ILE A 191 -8.86 -3.45 -5.68
CA ILE A 191 -8.00 -3.21 -6.86
C ILE A 191 -8.81 -2.63 -8.01
N ASP A 192 -8.10 -1.98 -8.92
CA ASP A 192 -8.60 -1.57 -10.22
C ASP A 192 -8.26 -2.67 -11.26
N THR A 193 -8.87 -2.66 -12.44
CA THR A 193 -8.72 -3.73 -13.43
C THR A 193 -7.31 -3.84 -14.05
N ASP A 194 -6.51 -2.82 -13.90
CA ASP A 194 -5.10 -2.75 -14.33
C ASP A 194 -4.11 -3.04 -13.18
N GLU A 195 -4.59 -3.41 -11.99
CA GLU A 195 -3.77 -3.76 -10.83
C GLU A 195 -3.72 -5.28 -10.58
N ARG A 196 -2.55 -5.81 -10.26
CA ARG A 196 -2.32 -7.24 -9.93
C ARG A 196 -1.42 -7.37 -8.71
N PRO A 197 -1.89 -7.97 -7.58
CA PRO A 197 -1.00 -8.35 -6.49
C PRO A 197 0.00 -9.41 -6.96
N ASP A 198 1.29 -9.23 -6.64
CA ASP A 198 2.31 -10.25 -6.91
C ASP A 198 2.21 -11.41 -5.91
N ALA A 199 2.96 -12.49 -6.17
CA ALA A 199 2.94 -13.69 -5.32
C ALA A 199 3.36 -13.40 -3.88
N ALA A 200 4.35 -12.53 -3.69
CA ALA A 200 4.83 -12.19 -2.34
C ALA A 200 3.78 -11.43 -1.53
N LEU A 201 3.03 -10.53 -2.18
CA LEU A 201 1.91 -9.84 -1.53
C LEU A 201 0.77 -10.82 -1.20
N LEU A 202 0.40 -11.70 -2.13
CA LEU A 202 -0.64 -12.71 -1.90
C LEU A 202 -0.31 -13.61 -0.71
N ASP A 203 0.93 -14.11 -0.65
CA ASP A 203 1.40 -14.96 0.46
C ASP A 203 1.42 -14.20 1.80
N ALA A 204 1.61 -12.89 1.75
CA ALA A 204 1.67 -12.06 2.94
C ALA A 204 0.29 -11.64 3.48
N LEU A 205 -0.76 -11.59 2.68
CA LEU A 205 -2.06 -11.01 3.05
C LEU A 205 -2.59 -11.57 4.38
N GLY A 206 -2.51 -12.88 4.59
CA GLY A 206 -3.03 -13.53 5.79
C GLY A 206 -2.38 -13.02 7.08
N TRP A 207 -1.05 -13.03 7.14
CA TRP A 207 -0.34 -12.57 8.32
C TRP A 207 -0.37 -11.04 8.47
N LEU A 208 -0.40 -10.28 7.37
CA LEU A 208 -0.54 -8.81 7.41
C LEU A 208 -1.83 -8.38 8.10
N VAL A 209 -2.97 -8.99 7.75
CA VAL A 209 -4.25 -8.63 8.39
C VAL A 209 -4.33 -9.13 9.83
N ALA A 210 -3.68 -10.26 10.16
CA ALA A 210 -3.58 -10.74 11.54
C ALA A 210 -2.75 -9.79 12.41
N ALA A 211 -1.61 -9.34 11.92
CA ALA A 211 -0.77 -8.36 12.58
C ALA A 211 -1.50 -7.02 12.72
N ALA A 212 -2.18 -6.57 11.65
CA ALA A 212 -2.96 -5.34 11.67
C ALA A 212 -4.10 -5.39 12.72
N ASP A 213 -4.84 -6.50 12.80
CA ASP A 213 -5.91 -6.66 13.79
C ASP A 213 -5.36 -6.64 15.23
N ARG A 214 -4.23 -7.30 15.48
CA ARG A 214 -3.57 -7.30 16.79
C ARG A 214 -3.10 -5.89 17.19
N ASP A 215 -2.59 -5.13 16.23
CA ASP A 215 -2.04 -3.79 16.46
C ASP A 215 -3.11 -2.68 16.36
N GLY A 216 -4.40 -3.04 16.22
CA GLY A 216 -5.51 -2.09 16.12
C GLY A 216 -5.55 -1.28 14.83
N LEU A 217 -4.85 -1.73 13.78
CA LEU A 217 -4.82 -1.05 12.49
C LEU A 217 -6.08 -1.33 11.68
N ARG A 218 -6.45 -0.40 10.82
CA ARG A 218 -7.65 -0.46 9.99
C ARG A 218 -7.38 -0.25 8.50
N SER A 219 -6.19 0.26 8.15
CA SER A 219 -5.83 0.56 6.77
C SER A 219 -4.35 0.28 6.54
N LEU A 220 -4.03 -0.44 5.46
CA LEU A 220 -2.66 -0.75 5.07
C LEU A 220 -2.36 -0.19 3.68
N GLY A 221 -1.30 0.63 3.63
CA GLY A 221 -0.71 1.13 2.40
C GLY A 221 0.19 0.07 1.77
N LEU A 222 -0.12 -0.34 0.56
CA LEU A 222 0.64 -1.29 -0.23
C LEU A 222 1.58 -0.55 -1.18
N THR A 223 2.73 -1.12 -1.46
CA THR A 223 3.65 -0.61 -2.47
C THR A 223 3.11 -0.95 -3.86
N ARG A 224 2.73 0.07 -4.63
CA ARG A 224 2.36 -0.10 -6.04
C ARG A 224 3.59 0.11 -6.93
N ARG A 225 3.78 -0.79 -7.87
CA ARG A 225 4.79 -0.74 -8.92
C ARG A 225 4.13 -0.41 -10.24
N ASN A 226 4.30 0.83 -10.72
CA ASN A 226 3.75 1.27 -11.99
C ASN A 226 4.63 0.74 -13.13
N LEU A 227 4.04 -0.01 -14.05
CA LEU A 227 4.67 -0.58 -15.24
C LEU A 227 4.07 0.11 -16.46
N VAL A 228 4.77 1.10 -17.01
CA VAL A 228 4.35 1.81 -18.22
C VAL A 228 5.00 1.15 -19.42
N ASP A 229 4.20 0.63 -20.34
CA ASP A 229 4.65 -0.16 -21.50
C ASP A 229 5.61 -1.30 -21.08
N GLY A 230 5.35 -1.91 -19.91
CA GLY A 230 6.15 -2.98 -19.34
C GLY A 230 7.42 -2.54 -18.60
N VAL A 231 7.74 -1.24 -18.59
CA VAL A 231 8.91 -0.67 -17.90
C VAL A 231 8.51 -0.08 -16.56
N GLN A 232 9.25 -0.42 -15.49
CA GLN A 232 9.00 0.17 -14.19
C GLN A 232 9.23 1.68 -14.23
N SER A 233 8.25 2.43 -13.73
CA SER A 233 8.24 3.88 -13.66
C SER A 233 9.09 4.42 -12.50
N ALA A 234 9.62 5.64 -12.67
CA ALA A 234 10.31 6.38 -11.61
C ALA A 234 9.38 6.75 -10.43
N SER A 235 8.05 6.75 -10.65
CA SER A 235 7.04 6.89 -9.59
C SER A 235 6.97 5.60 -8.75
N TYR A 236 8.06 5.32 -8.00
CA TYR A 236 8.19 4.17 -7.09
C TYR A 236 8.95 4.59 -5.82
N PRO A 237 8.47 4.19 -4.63
CA PRO A 237 7.22 3.46 -4.36
C PRO A 237 6.01 4.40 -4.47
N ASP A 238 4.94 3.91 -5.08
CA ASP A 238 3.64 4.57 -5.09
C ASP A 238 2.74 3.89 -4.06
N ILE A 239 2.56 4.51 -2.91
CA ILE A 239 1.83 3.90 -1.80
C ILE A 239 0.32 4.05 -2.00
N GLN A 240 -0.37 2.89 -2.08
CA GLN A 240 -1.81 2.81 -2.23
C GLN A 240 -2.47 2.12 -1.05
N TYR A 241 -3.39 2.78 -0.38
CA TYR A 241 -4.14 2.22 0.75
C TYR A 241 -5.28 1.33 0.25
N ARG A 242 -4.90 0.14 -0.24
CA ARG A 242 -5.81 -0.81 -0.91
C ARG A 242 -6.30 -1.93 0.00
N LEU A 243 -5.63 -2.23 1.11
CA LEU A 243 -6.03 -3.28 2.05
C LEU A 243 -6.63 -2.63 3.30
N ASN A 244 -7.95 -2.71 3.43
CA ASN A 244 -8.70 -1.97 4.44
C ASN A 244 -9.73 -2.86 5.16
N ARG A 245 -10.07 -2.50 6.40
CA ARG A 245 -11.25 -3.05 7.05
C ARG A 245 -12.52 -2.60 6.34
N SER A 246 -13.53 -3.47 6.31
CA SER A 246 -14.79 -3.20 5.60
C SER A 246 -15.59 -2.02 6.14
N ASP A 247 -15.37 -1.64 7.40
CA ASP A 247 -15.99 -0.48 8.04
C ASP A 247 -15.28 0.85 7.72
N MET A 248 -14.19 0.83 6.95
CA MET A 248 -13.52 2.04 6.49
C MET A 248 -14.33 2.79 5.45
N ARG A 249 -14.13 4.13 5.41
CA ARG A 249 -14.71 5.00 4.39
C ARG A 249 -13.63 5.79 3.69
N PHE A 250 -13.85 6.05 2.42
CA PHE A 250 -12.97 6.86 1.57
C PHE A 250 -13.56 8.25 1.37
N ALA A 251 -12.68 9.25 1.19
CA ALA A 251 -13.02 10.61 0.83
C ALA A 251 -12.13 11.10 -0.32
N GLY A 252 -12.62 12.11 -1.05
CA GLY A 252 -11.95 12.65 -2.24
C GLY A 252 -12.55 12.11 -3.54
N ARG A 253 -13.01 13.02 -4.42
CA ARG A 253 -13.59 12.61 -5.71
C ARG A 253 -12.57 11.94 -6.61
N VAL A 254 -11.35 12.49 -6.63
CA VAL A 254 -10.17 11.95 -7.32
C VAL A 254 -9.05 11.85 -6.29
N HIS A 255 -8.13 10.90 -6.44
CA HIS A 255 -7.07 10.57 -5.46
C HIS A 255 -7.63 10.25 -4.07
N GLU A 256 -8.71 9.50 -4.06
CA GLU A 256 -9.43 9.12 -2.85
C GLU A 256 -8.51 8.42 -1.82
N ARG A 257 -8.75 8.74 -0.54
CA ARG A 257 -7.99 8.18 0.58
C ARG A 257 -8.93 7.65 1.65
N PRO A 258 -8.54 6.59 2.38
CA PRO A 258 -9.29 6.16 3.55
C PRO A 258 -9.28 7.24 4.63
N VAL A 259 -10.44 7.47 5.24
CA VAL A 259 -10.59 8.37 6.39
C VAL A 259 -10.25 7.59 7.65
N VAL A 260 -9.00 7.65 8.05
CA VAL A 260 -8.47 6.91 9.20
C VAL A 260 -7.43 7.75 9.93
N PRO A 261 -7.38 7.72 11.28
CA PRO A 261 -6.28 8.31 12.02
C PRO A 261 -4.95 7.69 11.59
N PHE A 262 -3.88 8.48 11.53
CA PHE A 262 -2.55 8.01 11.13
C PHE A 262 -2.13 6.77 11.93
N VAL A 263 -2.40 6.77 13.23
CA VAL A 263 -2.06 5.70 14.19
C VAL A 263 -2.77 4.36 13.91
N GLU A 264 -3.88 4.39 13.18
CA GLU A 264 -4.65 3.21 12.76
C GLU A 264 -4.27 2.75 11.34
N SER A 265 -3.20 3.29 10.76
CA SER A 265 -2.68 2.89 9.46
C SER A 265 -1.20 2.51 9.53
N SER A 266 -0.73 1.73 8.56
CA SER A 266 0.68 1.34 8.43
C SER A 266 1.03 1.05 6.98
N LEU A 267 2.33 0.96 6.67
CA LEU A 267 2.81 0.53 5.36
C LEU A 267 3.12 -0.97 5.38
N ALA A 268 2.50 -1.71 4.50
CA ALA A 268 2.83 -3.10 4.23
C ALA A 268 3.84 -3.15 3.06
N LEU A 269 5.13 -3.12 3.38
CA LEU A 269 6.22 -3.05 2.40
C LEU A 269 6.64 -4.45 1.92
N VAL A 270 5.71 -5.40 1.85
CA VAL A 270 5.92 -6.79 1.43
C VAL A 270 5.21 -7.04 0.13
N GLY A 271 5.94 -7.49 -0.88
CA GLY A 271 5.40 -7.65 -2.23
C GLY A 271 5.01 -6.32 -2.89
N THR A 272 4.34 -6.40 -4.01
CA THR A 272 3.88 -5.24 -4.78
C THR A 272 2.49 -5.46 -5.37
N LEU A 273 1.81 -4.34 -5.57
CA LEU A 273 0.64 -4.27 -6.42
C LEU A 273 1.10 -3.75 -7.79
N ASP A 274 1.23 -4.62 -8.78
CA ASP A 274 1.64 -4.24 -10.12
C ASP A 274 0.51 -3.53 -10.84
N HIS A 275 0.79 -2.32 -11.34
CA HIS A 275 -0.15 -1.47 -12.06
C HIS A 275 0.32 -1.33 -13.51
N ARG A 276 -0.43 -1.94 -14.42
CA ARG A 276 -0.11 -2.04 -15.85
C ARG A 276 -0.73 -0.86 -16.60
N LEU A 277 0.11 -0.01 -17.16
CA LEU A 277 -0.29 1.18 -17.88
C LEU A 277 0.36 1.21 -19.26
N ASP A 278 -0.29 1.83 -20.22
CA ASP A 278 0.35 2.34 -21.41
C ASP A 278 0.59 3.85 -21.31
N GLY A 279 1.61 4.33 -22.05
CA GLY A 279 2.02 5.74 -21.97
C GLY A 279 0.97 6.72 -22.51
N GLU A 280 0.11 6.31 -23.42
CA GLU A 280 -0.97 7.14 -23.94
C GLU A 280 -2.07 7.32 -22.89
N ARG A 281 -2.46 6.23 -22.23
CA ARG A 281 -3.44 6.24 -21.14
C ARG A 281 -2.97 7.08 -19.94
N VAL A 282 -1.66 7.09 -19.64
CA VAL A 282 -1.10 7.96 -18.58
C VAL A 282 -1.41 9.43 -18.87
N ARG A 283 -1.14 9.89 -20.11
CA ARG A 283 -1.38 11.28 -20.53
C ARG A 283 -2.88 11.63 -20.58
N GLU A 284 -3.70 10.68 -21.06
CA GLU A 284 -5.16 10.86 -21.10
C GLU A 284 -5.74 10.99 -19.68
N ARG A 285 -5.29 10.17 -18.76
CA ARG A 285 -5.75 10.18 -17.35
C ARG A 285 -5.50 11.52 -16.68
N THR A 286 -4.33 12.13 -16.90
CA THR A 286 -4.01 13.47 -16.39
C THR A 286 -5.06 14.49 -16.82
N ARG A 287 -5.46 14.46 -18.09
CA ARG A 287 -6.49 15.38 -18.62
C ARG A 287 -7.88 15.10 -18.04
N ILE A 288 -8.24 13.83 -17.91
CA ILE A 288 -9.54 13.41 -17.33
C ILE A 288 -9.63 13.88 -15.87
N TYR A 289 -8.59 13.65 -15.06
CA TYR A 289 -8.57 14.05 -13.66
C TYR A 289 -8.64 15.57 -13.48
N GLU A 290 -7.95 16.34 -14.34
CA GLU A 290 -8.05 17.80 -14.34
C GLU A 290 -9.47 18.28 -14.69
N ALA A 291 -10.14 17.61 -15.62
CA ALA A 291 -11.53 17.92 -15.98
C ALA A 291 -12.53 17.54 -14.88
N MET A 292 -12.26 16.48 -14.10
CA MET A 292 -13.11 16.06 -12.98
C MET A 292 -12.96 16.96 -11.75
N SER A 293 -11.75 17.47 -11.51
CA SER A 293 -11.44 18.33 -10.37
C SER A 293 -10.20 19.17 -10.70
N THR A 294 -10.34 20.49 -10.73
CA THR A 294 -9.25 21.42 -11.02
C THR A 294 -8.06 21.19 -10.09
N GLY A 295 -6.86 21.04 -10.66
CA GLY A 295 -5.63 20.73 -9.94
C GLY A 295 -5.42 19.24 -9.64
N ALA A 296 -6.33 18.36 -10.05
CA ALA A 296 -6.18 16.90 -9.84
C ALA A 296 -5.37 16.20 -10.95
N GLY A 297 -5.06 16.86 -12.04
CA GLY A 297 -4.28 16.30 -13.16
C GLY A 297 -2.83 15.97 -12.80
N ARG A 298 -2.20 16.79 -11.94
CA ARG A 298 -0.83 16.59 -11.42
C ARG A 298 0.20 16.25 -12.51
N PRO A 299 0.57 17.21 -13.36
CA PRO A 299 1.52 16.96 -14.47
C PRO A 299 2.91 16.48 -14.00
N GLU A 300 3.32 16.81 -12.78
CA GLU A 300 4.54 16.30 -12.14
C GLU A 300 4.48 14.79 -11.89
N ASP A 301 3.30 14.24 -11.50
CA ASP A 301 3.10 12.81 -11.34
C ASP A 301 3.12 12.09 -12.70
N GLU A 302 2.57 12.72 -13.76
CA GLU A 302 2.65 12.21 -15.13
C GLU A 302 4.11 12.08 -15.60
N ALA A 303 4.92 13.12 -15.39
CA ALA A 303 6.33 13.11 -15.77
C ALA A 303 7.10 11.98 -15.06
N LEU A 304 6.83 11.74 -13.78
CA LEU A 304 7.43 10.64 -13.01
C LEU A 304 6.94 9.27 -13.48
N LEU A 305 5.66 9.15 -13.84
CA LEU A 305 5.11 7.91 -14.38
C LEU A 305 5.74 7.52 -15.72
N LEU A 306 5.99 8.48 -16.60
CA LEU A 306 6.59 8.25 -17.91
C LEU A 306 8.11 8.07 -17.89
N ALA A 307 8.79 8.49 -16.81
CA ALA A 307 10.23 8.30 -16.65
C ALA A 307 10.54 6.87 -16.16
N PRO A 308 11.60 6.21 -16.67
CA PRO A 308 12.01 4.89 -16.19
C PRO A 308 12.57 4.94 -14.77
N PHE A 309 12.34 3.86 -14.01
CA PHE A 309 12.92 3.69 -12.67
C PHE A 309 14.45 3.56 -12.75
N ASP A 310 15.15 4.34 -11.93
CA ASP A 310 16.59 4.21 -11.75
C ASP A 310 16.91 3.48 -10.42
N PRO A 311 17.40 2.23 -10.48
CA PRO A 311 17.74 1.47 -9.28
C PRO A 311 19.09 1.89 -8.65
N VAL A 312 19.92 2.68 -9.33
CA VAL A 312 21.30 2.99 -8.91
C VAL A 312 21.36 3.85 -7.64
N ALA A 313 20.23 4.41 -7.25
CA ALA A 313 20.15 5.17 -6.00
C ALA A 313 20.11 4.30 -4.71
N VAL A 314 20.27 3.00 -4.80
CA VAL A 314 20.28 2.05 -3.66
C VAL A 314 21.60 1.27 -3.66
N ARG A 315 22.71 1.95 -3.40
CA ARG A 315 23.99 1.29 -3.10
C ARG A 315 24.38 1.52 -1.66
#